data_fc11126bb85094e61f96d025c4b5b390
#
_entry.id   fc11126bb85094e61f96d025c4b5b390
#
_cell.length_a   1.000
_cell.length_b   1.000
_cell.length_c   1.000
_cell.angle_alpha   90.00
_cell.angle_beta   90.00
_cell.angle_gamma   90.00
#
_symmetry.space_group_name_H-M   'P 1'
#
loop_
_entity.id
_entity.type
_entity.pdbx_description
1 polymer ?
#
loop_
_entity_poly.entity_id
_entity_poly.type
_entity_poly.pdbx_seq_one_letter_code
_entity_poly.pdbx_strand_id
1 'polypeptide(L)'
;MRKSGFRDGCPITAVLLELAPGHRGVSEAGRKAYAVRLRVLRDRLIADGFSPARAERLAVLCVSALQGALIQSKVERSGAAIVTTADELAVMLAATQVG
;
A
#
# COMPACT_ATOMS: atom_id res chain seq x y z
N MET A 1 -5.55 -7.61 -22.91
CA MET A 1 -5.14 -7.29 -22.90
C MET A 1 -4.91 -7.59 -22.76
N ARG A 2 -5.40 -7.73 -22.56
CA ARG A 2 -5.28 -7.61 -22.53
C ARG A 2 -4.68 -8.03 -22.37
N LYS A 3 -4.79 -8.59 -22.42
CA LYS A 3 -4.08 -8.86 -22.28
C LYS A 3 -3.28 -8.90 -22.15
N SER A 4 -3.56 -9.63 -22.64
CA SER A 4 -2.62 -8.97 -22.06
C SER A 4 -2.76 -7.52 -21.89
N GLY A 5 -3.65 -6.82 -22.42
CA GLY A 5 -4.04 -5.50 -22.12
C GLY A 5 -4.19 -5.26 -20.65
N PHE A 6 -4.62 -6.24 -19.97
CA PHE A 6 -4.72 -6.18 -18.53
C PHE A 6 -3.41 -5.71 -17.89
N ARG A 7 -2.32 -6.30 -18.32
CA ARG A 7 -1.03 -5.98 -17.73
C ARG A 7 -0.67 -4.53 -17.96
N ASP A 8 -1.00 -4.01 -19.12
CA ASP A 8 -0.65 -2.65 -19.46
C ASP A 8 -1.38 -1.65 -18.61
N GLY A 9 -2.59 -1.97 -18.20
CA GLY A 9 -3.37 -1.07 -17.38
C GLY A 9 -3.23 -1.29 -15.89
N CYS A 10 -2.39 -2.22 -15.48
CA CYS A 10 -2.27 -2.58 -14.07
C CYS A 10 -1.36 -1.61 -13.32
N PRO A 11 -1.88 -0.87 -12.32
CA PRO A 11 -1.04 0.03 -11.54
C PRO A 11 0.08 -0.69 -10.81
N ILE A 12 -0.16 -1.92 -10.39
CA ILE A 12 0.87 -2.69 -9.70
C ILE A 12 2.05 -2.95 -10.61
N THR A 13 1.77 -3.26 -11.88
CA THR A 13 2.83 -3.48 -12.84
C THR A 13 3.68 -2.22 -13.01
N ALA A 14 3.03 -1.06 -13.05
CA ALA A 14 3.74 0.20 -13.18
C ALA A 14 4.66 0.42 -11.98
N VAL A 15 4.17 0.13 -10.79
CA VAL A 15 4.98 0.27 -9.58
C VAL A 15 6.17 -0.67 -9.63
N LEU A 16 5.95 -1.91 -10.03
CA LEU A 16 7.03 -2.88 -10.12
C LEU A 16 8.10 -2.44 -11.10
N LEU A 17 7.68 -1.85 -12.23
CA LEU A 17 8.62 -1.37 -13.21
C LEU A 17 9.46 -0.23 -12.67
N GLU A 18 8.85 0.65 -11.89
CA GLU A 18 9.58 1.75 -11.27
C GLU A 18 10.62 1.25 -10.28
N LEU A 19 10.35 0.11 -9.67
CA LEU A 19 11.27 -0.47 -8.70
C LEU A 19 12.31 -1.38 -9.33
N ALA A 20 12.27 -1.52 -10.66
CA ALA A 20 13.21 -2.36 -11.36
C ALA A 20 14.64 -1.81 -11.23
N PRO A 21 15.64 -2.68 -11.36
CA PRO A 21 17.02 -2.24 -11.19
C PRO A 21 17.44 -1.08 -12.08
N GLY A 22 16.78 -0.92 -13.23
CA GLY A 22 17.08 0.18 -14.12
C GLY A 22 16.74 1.54 -13.57
N HIS A 23 15.96 1.59 -12.52
CA HIS A 23 15.55 2.84 -11.87
C HIS A 23 16.14 2.95 -10.48
N ARG A 24 17.39 2.59 -10.36
CA ARG A 24 18.01 2.42 -9.05
C ARG A 24 17.84 3.61 -8.13
N GLY A 25 18.08 4.82 -8.62
CA GLY A 25 17.95 6.02 -7.79
C GLY A 25 16.56 6.20 -7.23
N VAL A 26 15.57 6.05 -8.10
CA VAL A 26 14.17 6.18 -7.70
C VAL A 26 13.80 5.06 -6.75
N SER A 27 14.24 3.84 -7.06
CA SER A 27 13.95 2.69 -6.21
C SER A 27 14.50 2.86 -4.80
N GLU A 28 15.68 3.44 -4.71
CA GLU A 28 16.31 3.63 -3.41
C GLU A 28 15.53 4.63 -2.57
N ALA A 29 15.17 5.77 -3.16
CA ALA A 29 14.35 6.76 -2.46
C ALA A 29 13.00 6.18 -2.10
N GLY A 30 12.41 5.42 -3.01
CA GLY A 30 11.13 4.78 -2.78
C GLY A 30 11.20 3.78 -1.65
N ARG A 31 12.28 3.01 -1.58
CA ARG A 31 12.46 2.03 -0.53
C ARG A 31 12.54 2.69 0.83
N LYS A 32 13.27 3.81 0.92
CA LYS A 32 13.38 4.53 2.18
C LYS A 32 12.04 5.09 2.64
N ALA A 33 11.31 5.70 1.71
CA ALA A 33 9.99 6.23 2.03
C ALA A 33 9.05 5.12 2.47
N TYR A 34 9.09 4.00 1.78
CA TYR A 34 8.26 2.86 2.10
C TYR A 34 8.59 2.32 3.50
N ALA A 35 9.89 2.22 3.80
CA ALA A 35 10.31 1.71 5.10
C ALA A 35 9.83 2.61 6.23
N VAL A 36 9.88 3.93 6.02
CA VAL A 36 9.40 4.86 7.03
C VAL A 36 7.90 4.68 7.26
N ARG A 37 7.14 4.58 6.17
CA ARG A 37 5.69 4.40 6.29
C ARG A 37 5.35 3.10 6.99
N LEU A 38 6.07 2.02 6.66
CA LEU A 38 5.83 0.75 7.32
C LEU A 38 6.09 0.85 8.82
N ARG A 39 7.19 1.49 9.20
CA ARG A 39 7.54 1.60 10.60
C ARG A 39 6.52 2.42 11.38
N VAL A 40 6.13 3.56 10.82
CA VAL A 40 5.16 4.43 11.46
C VAL A 40 3.84 3.69 11.69
N LEU A 41 3.37 3.00 10.67
CA LEU A 41 2.09 2.29 10.76
C LEU A 41 2.20 1.09 11.70
N ARG A 42 3.30 0.34 11.61
CA ARG A 42 3.52 -0.79 12.50
C ARG A 42 3.50 -0.34 13.97
N ASP A 43 4.22 0.74 14.26
CA ASP A 43 4.29 1.22 15.64
C ASP A 43 2.93 1.68 16.13
N ARG A 44 2.14 2.31 15.25
CA ARG A 44 0.81 2.72 15.63
C ARG A 44 -0.09 1.52 15.91
N LEU A 45 0.02 0.48 15.09
CA LEU A 45 -0.78 -0.72 15.30
C LEU A 45 -0.39 -1.40 16.61
N ILE A 46 0.90 -1.44 16.93
CA ILE A 46 1.33 -2.00 18.20
C ILE A 46 0.75 -1.18 19.35
N ALA A 47 0.79 0.15 19.24
CA ALA A 47 0.23 1.01 20.26
C ALA A 47 -1.27 0.78 20.44
N ASP A 48 -1.95 0.38 19.37
CA ASP A 48 -3.38 0.13 19.39
C ASP A 48 -3.74 -1.29 19.83
N GLY A 49 -2.73 -2.10 20.21
CA GLY A 49 -2.99 -3.40 20.80
C GLY A 49 -2.66 -4.61 19.94
N PHE A 50 -2.21 -4.42 18.72
CA PHE A 50 -1.81 -5.56 17.89
C PHE A 50 -0.45 -6.09 18.33
N SER A 51 -0.25 -7.40 18.22
CA SER A 51 1.07 -7.96 18.48
C SER A 51 2.07 -7.47 17.45
N PRO A 52 3.36 -7.40 17.79
CA PRO A 52 4.36 -6.94 16.83
C PRO A 52 4.36 -7.72 15.51
N ALA A 53 4.23 -9.04 15.59
CA ALA A 53 4.22 -9.86 14.38
C ALA A 53 3.00 -9.55 13.50
N ARG A 54 1.84 -9.42 14.12
CA ARG A 54 0.62 -9.11 13.40
C ARG A 54 0.66 -7.70 12.83
N ALA A 55 1.16 -6.76 13.65
CA ALA A 55 1.27 -5.36 13.23
C ALA A 55 2.14 -5.21 11.99
N GLU A 56 3.23 -5.97 11.93
CA GLU A 56 4.11 -5.91 10.77
C GLU A 56 3.39 -6.35 9.50
N ARG A 57 2.65 -7.44 9.58
CA ARG A 57 1.92 -7.96 8.41
C ARG A 57 0.82 -6.99 7.99
N LEU A 58 0.10 -6.45 8.95
CA LEU A 58 -0.97 -5.50 8.66
C LEU A 58 -0.43 -4.20 8.09
N ALA A 59 0.73 -3.76 8.56
CA ALA A 59 1.35 -2.56 8.02
C ALA A 59 1.68 -2.73 6.54
N VAL A 60 2.23 -3.88 6.17
CA VAL A 60 2.52 -4.18 4.77
C VAL A 60 1.24 -4.13 3.94
N LEU A 61 0.18 -4.76 4.43
CA LEU A 61 -1.08 -4.76 3.71
C LEU A 61 -1.63 -3.35 3.53
N CYS A 62 -1.65 -2.57 4.60
CA CYS A 62 -2.21 -1.23 4.53
C CYS A 62 -1.41 -0.31 3.61
N VAL A 63 -0.09 -0.34 3.72
CA VAL A 63 0.73 0.50 2.85
C VAL A 63 0.57 0.09 1.39
N SER A 64 0.54 -1.21 1.13
CA SER A 64 0.39 -1.70 -0.24
C SER A 64 -0.97 -1.30 -0.82
N ALA A 65 -2.03 -1.44 -0.03
CA ALA A 65 -3.36 -1.09 -0.50
C ALA A 65 -3.47 0.42 -0.79
N LEU A 66 -2.92 1.23 0.11
CA LEU A 66 -2.98 2.68 -0.06
C LEU A 66 -2.13 3.15 -1.22
N GLN A 67 -0.99 2.52 -1.46
CA GLN A 67 -0.17 2.84 -2.63
C GLN A 67 -0.92 2.55 -3.91
N GLY A 68 -1.58 1.39 -3.98
CA GLY A 68 -2.38 1.06 -5.15
C GLY A 68 -3.53 2.03 -5.33
N ALA A 69 -4.19 2.39 -4.23
CA ALA A 69 -5.29 3.35 -4.30
C ALA A 69 -4.82 4.72 -4.77
N LEU A 70 -3.62 5.12 -4.35
CA LEU A 70 -3.08 6.40 -4.77
C LEU A 70 -2.83 6.42 -6.28
N ILE A 71 -2.25 5.36 -6.81
CA ILE A 71 -2.02 5.26 -8.24
C ILE A 71 -3.34 5.28 -9.01
N GLN A 72 -4.30 4.51 -8.52
CA GLN A 72 -5.61 4.47 -9.15
C GLN A 72 -6.27 5.84 -9.13
N SER A 73 -6.14 6.57 -8.02
CA SER A 73 -6.71 7.89 -7.92
C SER A 73 -6.10 8.85 -8.93
N LYS A 74 -4.81 8.75 -9.17
CA LYS A 74 -4.17 9.58 -10.17
C LYS A 74 -4.68 9.26 -11.56
N VAL A 75 -4.84 7.96 -11.87
CA VAL A 75 -5.36 7.56 -13.17
C VAL A 75 -6.78 8.05 -13.36
N GLU A 76 -7.60 7.96 -12.34
CA GLU A 76 -9.01 8.34 -12.41
C GLU A 76 -9.25 9.81 -12.12
N ARG A 77 -8.23 10.53 -11.66
CA ARG A 77 -8.35 11.93 -11.27
C ARG A 77 -9.43 12.11 -10.22
N SER A 78 -9.43 11.25 -9.24
CA SER A 78 -10.45 11.25 -8.19
C SER A 78 -9.85 10.66 -6.93
N GLY A 79 -10.23 11.19 -5.78
CA GLY A 79 -9.80 10.64 -4.50
C GLY A 79 -10.65 9.48 -4.01
N ALA A 80 -11.63 9.05 -4.81
CA ALA A 80 -12.56 8.03 -4.37
C ALA A 80 -11.88 6.72 -3.96
N ALA A 81 -10.89 6.28 -4.74
CA ALA A 81 -10.21 5.02 -4.44
C ALA A 81 -9.47 5.09 -3.10
N ILE A 82 -8.87 6.24 -2.81
CA ILE A 82 -8.15 6.40 -1.54
C ILE A 82 -9.14 6.35 -0.38
N VAL A 83 -10.26 7.05 -0.50
CA VAL A 83 -11.26 7.10 0.56
C VAL A 83 -11.84 5.71 0.79
N THR A 84 -12.22 5.02 -0.28
CA THR A 84 -12.78 3.67 -0.16
C THR A 84 -11.79 2.72 0.49
N THR A 85 -10.55 2.76 0.04
CA THR A 85 -9.53 1.87 0.57
C THR A 85 -9.29 2.14 2.05
N ALA A 86 -9.17 3.41 2.42
CA ALA A 86 -8.95 3.76 3.82
C ALA A 86 -10.13 3.33 4.69
N ASP A 87 -11.35 3.52 4.21
CA ASP A 87 -12.54 3.13 4.97
C ASP A 87 -12.58 1.62 5.18
N GLU A 88 -12.31 0.85 4.14
CA GLU A 88 -12.37 -0.60 4.26
C GLU A 88 -11.25 -1.14 5.12
N LEU A 89 -10.07 -0.55 5.04
CA LEU A 89 -8.97 -0.95 5.91
C LEU A 89 -9.31 -0.68 7.37
N ALA A 90 -9.95 0.45 7.65
CA ALA A 90 -10.34 0.78 9.02
C ALA A 90 -11.33 -0.23 9.56
N VAL A 91 -12.31 -0.62 8.74
CA VAL A 91 -13.30 -1.64 9.15
C VAL A 91 -12.61 -2.97 9.43
N MET A 92 -11.72 -3.37 8.54
CA MET A 92 -11.00 -4.63 8.69
C MET A 92 -10.14 -4.65 9.96
N LEU A 93 -9.43 -3.54 10.20
CA LEU A 93 -8.55 -3.47 11.37
C LEU A 93 -9.36 -3.51 12.66
N ALA A 94 -10.50 -2.84 12.70
CA ALA A 94 -11.35 -2.86 13.89
C ALA A 94 -11.85 -4.26 14.17
N ALA A 95 -12.27 -4.99 13.15
CA ALA A 95 -12.74 -6.35 13.31
C ALA A 95 -11.64 -7.29 13.76
N THR A 96 -10.44 -7.11 13.20
CA THR A 96 -9.30 -7.95 13.53
C THR A 96 -8.84 -7.73 14.97
N GLN A 97 -8.93 -6.49 15.42
CA GLN A 97 -8.48 -6.14 16.77
C GLN A 97 -9.30 -6.80 17.85
N VAL A 98 -10.60 -6.95 17.59
CA VAL A 98 -11.50 -7.53 18.56
C VAL A 98 -11.18 -9.00 18.83
N GLY A 99 -10.81 -9.71 17.79
CA GLY A 99 -10.44 -11.11 17.92
C GLY A 99 -9.12 -11.28 18.62
#